data_3197cac3646ba8a7b267eb1e3895e9df
#
_entry.id   3197cac3646ba8a7b267eb1e3895e9df
#
_cell.length_a   1.000
_cell.length_b   1.000
_cell.length_c   1.000
_cell.angle_alpha   90.00
_cell.angle_beta   90.00
_cell.angle_gamma   90.00
#
_symmetry.space_group_name_H-M   'P 1'
#
loop_
_entity.id
_entity.type
_entity.pdbx_description
1 polymer ?
#
loop_
_entity_poly.entity_id
_entity_poly.type
_entity_poly.pdbx_seq_one_letter_code
_entity_poly.pdbx_strand_id
1 'polypeptide(L)'
;MDKNTNCTLTVFTPAYNRAHTLPRTYESLKRQSCKDFIWLIIDDGSTDGTAQLVREWQSQNNGFEIQYIYKENGGMHTAHNTAYANIHTELNVCIDSDDWMTPTAVEDILCFWGNNKSLNYAG
;
A
#
# COMPACT_ATOMS: atom_id res chain seq x y z
N MET A 1 17.49 11.96 3.26
CA MET A 1 17.06 11.05 4.31
C MET A 1 15.84 10.28 3.90
N ASP A 2 15.97 9.05 3.93
CA ASP A 2 14.92 8.17 3.47
C ASP A 2 14.05 7.73 4.63
N LYS A 3 12.86 8.28 4.73
CA LYS A 3 11.94 7.95 5.81
C LYS A 3 11.40 6.54 5.70
N ASN A 4 11.47 5.96 4.51
CA ASN A 4 10.87 4.65 4.28
C ASN A 4 11.54 3.55 5.07
N THR A 5 12.81 3.73 5.38
CA THR A 5 13.56 2.70 6.07
C THR A 5 13.05 2.44 7.47
N ASN A 6 12.23 3.37 8.00
CA ASN A 6 11.73 3.24 9.36
C ASN A 6 10.33 2.66 9.45
N CYS A 7 9.67 2.46 8.32
CA CYS A 7 8.33 1.90 8.33
C CYS A 7 8.38 0.39 8.48
N THR A 8 7.41 -0.14 9.20
CA THR A 8 7.33 -1.57 9.45
C THR A 8 6.42 -2.28 8.45
N LEU A 9 5.46 -1.57 7.88
CA LEU A 9 4.42 -2.17 7.07
C LEU A 9 4.37 -1.52 5.69
N THR A 10 4.22 -2.36 4.67
CA THR A 10 3.86 -1.90 3.33
C THR A 10 2.45 -2.40 3.03
N VAL A 11 1.55 -1.47 2.71
CA VAL A 11 0.25 -1.80 2.18
C VAL A 11 0.37 -1.72 0.67
N PHE A 12 0.16 -2.83 -0.04
CA PHE A 12 0.29 -2.79 -1.49
C PHE A 12 -1.04 -3.05 -2.17
N THR A 13 -1.24 -2.39 -3.30
CA THR A 13 -2.50 -2.42 -4.04
C THR A 13 -2.21 -2.63 -5.52
N PRO A 14 -2.54 -3.80 -6.05
CA PRO A 14 -2.50 -3.97 -7.50
C PRO A 14 -3.72 -3.28 -8.11
N ALA A 15 -3.53 -2.60 -9.21
CA ALA A 15 -4.61 -1.82 -9.82
C ALA A 15 -4.54 -1.92 -11.34
N TYR A 16 -5.71 -2.05 -11.95
CA TYR A 16 -5.84 -2.00 -13.39
C TYR A 16 -7.13 -1.28 -13.72
N ASN A 17 -7.01 -0.06 -14.24
CA ASN A 17 -8.18 0.77 -14.62
C ASN A 17 -9.14 0.94 -13.44
N ARG A 18 -8.60 1.37 -12.29
CA ARG A 18 -9.37 1.52 -11.06
C ARG A 18 -9.44 2.96 -10.55
N ALA A 19 -9.29 3.93 -11.46
CA ALA A 19 -9.36 5.33 -11.03
C ALA A 19 -10.67 5.66 -10.32
N HIS A 20 -11.74 4.93 -10.63
CA HIS A 20 -13.05 5.20 -10.02
C HIS A 20 -13.20 4.60 -8.62
N THR A 21 -12.40 3.62 -8.25
CA THR A 21 -12.51 2.98 -6.94
C THR A 21 -11.34 3.29 -6.01
N LEU A 22 -10.17 3.56 -6.57
CA LEU A 22 -8.98 3.86 -5.76
C LEU A 22 -9.17 5.01 -4.78
N PRO A 23 -9.95 6.07 -5.09
CA PRO A 23 -10.13 7.13 -4.10
C PRO A 23 -10.68 6.65 -2.77
N ARG A 24 -11.53 5.63 -2.76
CA ARG A 24 -12.06 5.08 -1.51
C ARG A 24 -10.93 4.43 -0.70
N THR A 25 -10.08 3.68 -1.38
CA THR A 25 -8.92 3.07 -0.72
C THR A 25 -8.00 4.15 -0.14
N TYR A 26 -7.73 5.17 -0.93
CA TYR A 26 -6.90 6.28 -0.51
C TYR A 26 -7.46 6.97 0.74
N GLU A 27 -8.77 7.26 0.74
CA GLU A 27 -9.39 7.91 1.89
C GLU A 27 -9.30 7.03 3.13
N SER A 28 -9.46 5.73 2.98
CA SER A 28 -9.37 4.83 4.13
C SER A 28 -7.96 4.81 4.71
N LEU A 29 -6.94 4.96 3.88
CA LEU A 29 -5.57 5.01 4.37
C LEU A 29 -5.27 6.36 5.04
N LYS A 30 -5.83 7.43 4.54
CA LYS A 30 -5.67 8.75 5.17
C LYS A 30 -6.32 8.80 6.55
N ARG A 31 -7.32 7.97 6.79
CA ARG A 31 -8.03 7.94 8.07
C ARG A 31 -7.43 6.99 9.07
N GLN A 32 -6.35 6.31 8.71
CA GLN A 32 -5.73 5.37 9.66
C GLN A 32 -5.21 6.10 10.88
N SER A 33 -5.46 5.53 12.04
CA SER A 33 -5.00 6.10 13.30
C SER A 33 -3.48 6.03 13.42
N CYS A 34 -2.86 5.08 12.72
CA CYS A 34 -1.41 4.95 12.69
C CYS A 34 -0.93 5.10 11.25
N LYS A 35 0.06 5.95 11.04
CA LYS A 35 0.59 6.24 9.71
C LYS A 35 1.95 5.59 9.47
N ASP A 36 2.30 4.58 10.24
CA ASP A 36 3.58 3.89 10.10
C ASP A 36 3.51 2.83 9.00
N PHE A 37 3.27 3.29 7.78
CA PHE A 37 3.18 2.41 6.63
C PHE A 37 3.51 3.16 5.34
N ILE A 38 3.84 2.37 4.32
CA ILE A 38 4.04 2.85 2.96
C ILE A 38 2.90 2.27 2.12
N TRP A 39 2.32 3.08 1.24
CA TRP A 39 1.32 2.56 0.30
C TRP A 39 1.99 2.36 -1.05
N LEU A 40 2.11 1.13 -1.47
CA LEU A 40 2.73 0.76 -2.74
C LEU A 40 1.64 0.38 -3.74
N ILE A 41 1.51 1.17 -4.80
CA ILE A 41 0.51 0.92 -5.84
C ILE A 41 1.22 0.33 -7.05
N ILE A 42 0.79 -0.85 -7.45
CA ILE A 42 1.32 -1.49 -8.66
C ILE A 42 0.26 -1.34 -9.75
N ASP A 43 0.55 -0.49 -10.71
CA ASP A 43 -0.38 -0.22 -11.80
C ASP A 43 -0.08 -1.19 -12.94
N ASP A 44 -1.00 -2.09 -13.19
CA ASP A 44 -0.83 -3.17 -14.17
C ASP A 44 -1.28 -2.72 -15.56
N GLY A 45 -0.74 -1.60 -16.02
CA GLY A 45 -0.96 -1.14 -17.38
C GLY A 45 -2.25 -0.36 -17.58
N SER A 46 -2.69 0.38 -16.56
CA SER A 46 -3.93 1.17 -16.69
C SER A 46 -3.86 2.17 -17.81
N THR A 47 -4.98 2.35 -18.49
CA THR A 47 -5.13 3.31 -19.57
C THR A 47 -6.09 4.44 -19.21
N ASP A 48 -6.68 4.39 -18.01
CA ASP A 48 -7.55 5.47 -17.52
C ASP A 48 -6.71 6.52 -16.76
N GLY A 49 -7.32 7.30 -15.93
CA GLY A 49 -6.63 8.37 -15.19
C GLY A 49 -5.92 7.91 -13.93
N THR A 50 -5.68 6.62 -13.75
CA THR A 50 -5.09 6.09 -12.51
C THR A 50 -3.73 6.73 -12.21
N ALA A 51 -2.84 6.78 -13.20
CA ALA A 51 -1.50 7.32 -12.98
C ALA A 51 -1.54 8.78 -12.53
N GLN A 52 -2.36 9.58 -13.19
CA GLN A 52 -2.46 11.00 -12.86
C GLN A 52 -3.03 11.19 -11.47
N LEU A 53 -4.02 10.39 -11.12
CA LEU A 53 -4.66 10.46 -9.81
C LEU A 53 -3.64 10.18 -8.71
N VAL A 54 -2.84 9.13 -8.88
CA VAL A 54 -1.82 8.77 -7.89
C VAL A 54 -0.77 9.87 -7.77
N ARG A 55 -0.36 10.45 -8.89
CA ARG A 55 0.61 11.55 -8.85
C ARG A 55 0.10 12.73 -8.06
N GLU A 56 -1.18 13.03 -8.19
CA GLU A 56 -1.80 14.12 -7.42
C GLU A 56 -1.72 13.80 -5.93
N TRP A 57 -1.99 12.56 -5.56
CA TRP A 57 -1.92 12.16 -4.15
C TRP A 57 -0.49 12.23 -3.63
N GLN A 58 0.47 11.84 -4.45
CA GLN A 58 1.88 11.88 -4.04
C GLN A 58 2.36 13.30 -3.74
N SER A 59 1.74 14.30 -4.36
CA SER A 59 2.12 15.69 -4.15
C SER A 59 1.52 16.28 -2.88
N GLN A 60 0.65 15.56 -2.21
CA GLN A 60 -0.02 16.05 -1.01
C GLN A 60 0.67 15.53 0.24
N ASN A 61 0.41 16.20 1.36
CA ASN A 61 0.93 15.76 2.64
C ASN A 61 -0.04 14.77 3.25
N ASN A 62 0.23 13.49 3.06
CA ASN A 62 -0.68 12.44 3.47
C ASN A 62 -0.35 11.84 4.83
N GLY A 63 0.82 12.14 5.36
CA GLY A 63 1.29 11.51 6.59
C GLY A 63 1.95 10.16 6.35
N PHE A 64 1.91 9.66 5.15
CA PHE A 64 2.58 8.41 4.77
C PHE A 64 3.06 8.55 3.33
N GLU A 65 4.00 7.70 2.96
CA GLU A 65 4.57 7.73 1.62
C GLU A 65 3.72 6.89 0.66
N ILE A 66 3.57 7.38 -0.56
CA ILE A 66 2.92 6.63 -1.63
C ILE A 66 3.97 6.34 -2.69
N GLN A 67 4.18 5.07 -2.97
CA GLN A 67 5.07 4.61 -4.02
C GLN A 67 4.22 4.08 -5.17
N TYR A 68 4.61 4.38 -6.38
CA TYR A 68 3.83 4.01 -7.55
C TYR A 68 4.73 3.36 -8.58
N ILE A 69 4.35 2.18 -9.04
CA ILE A 69 5.09 1.46 -10.07
C ILE A 69 4.12 1.13 -11.20
N TYR A 70 4.43 1.60 -12.39
CA TYR A 70 3.67 1.27 -13.58
C TYR A 70 4.37 0.13 -14.31
N LYS A 71 3.62 -0.87 -14.72
CA LYS A 71 4.17 -1.99 -15.50
C LYS A 71 3.23 -2.30 -16.64
N GLU A 72 3.72 -2.98 -17.66
CA GLU A 72 2.87 -3.46 -18.73
C GLU A 72 1.86 -4.44 -18.18
N ASN A 73 0.67 -4.41 -18.77
CA ASN A 73 -0.40 -5.31 -18.34
C ASN A 73 0.05 -6.76 -18.49
N GLY A 74 0.03 -7.48 -17.40
CA GLY A 74 0.42 -8.87 -17.36
C GLY A 74 -0.45 -9.69 -16.43
N GLY A 75 -1.46 -9.04 -15.84
CA GLY A 75 -2.39 -9.70 -14.95
C GLY A 75 -2.02 -9.57 -13.49
N MET A 76 -2.96 -9.91 -12.63
CA MET A 76 -2.83 -9.76 -11.19
C MET A 76 -1.62 -10.50 -10.63
N HIS A 77 -1.34 -11.68 -11.19
CA HIS A 77 -0.21 -12.48 -10.75
C HIS A 77 1.10 -11.72 -10.89
N THR A 78 1.31 -11.07 -12.04
CA THR A 78 2.55 -10.33 -12.27
C THR A 78 2.60 -9.08 -11.42
N ALA A 79 1.47 -8.47 -11.12
CA ALA A 79 1.42 -7.30 -10.25
C ALA A 79 1.85 -7.66 -8.85
N HIS A 80 1.41 -8.80 -8.33
CA HIS A 80 1.84 -9.28 -7.02
C HIS A 80 3.34 -9.54 -7.00
N ASN A 81 3.88 -10.16 -8.04
CA ASN A 81 5.31 -10.42 -8.11
C ASN A 81 6.11 -9.12 -8.10
N THR A 82 5.63 -8.11 -8.82
CA THR A 82 6.28 -6.81 -8.85
C THR A 82 6.25 -6.17 -7.45
N ALA A 83 5.12 -6.29 -6.76
CA ALA A 83 5.00 -5.75 -5.41
C ALA A 83 6.04 -6.40 -4.49
N TYR A 84 6.10 -7.73 -4.48
CA TYR A 84 7.02 -8.43 -3.59
C TYR A 84 8.48 -8.09 -3.90
N ALA A 85 8.81 -7.83 -5.14
CA ALA A 85 10.17 -7.45 -5.50
C ALA A 85 10.54 -6.06 -4.98
N ASN A 86 9.54 -5.26 -4.61
CA ASN A 86 9.76 -3.87 -4.21
C ASN A 86 9.38 -3.58 -2.77
N ILE A 87 9.03 -4.61 -1.99
CA ILE A 87 8.68 -4.45 -0.59
C ILE A 87 9.93 -4.70 0.25
N HIS A 88 10.28 -3.73 1.09
CA HIS A 88 11.47 -3.80 1.93
C HIS A 88 11.17 -3.66 3.41
N THR A 89 9.90 -3.68 3.78
CA THR A 89 9.47 -3.61 5.18
C THR A 89 9.30 -5.00 5.75
N GLU A 90 9.24 -5.10 7.08
CA GLU A 90 9.07 -6.40 7.74
C GLU A 90 7.75 -7.05 7.39
N LEU A 91 6.72 -6.24 7.28
CA LEU A 91 5.36 -6.74 7.04
C LEU A 91 4.81 -6.17 5.75
N ASN A 92 3.91 -6.90 5.15
CA ASN A 92 3.14 -6.39 4.03
C ASN A 92 1.74 -6.93 4.08
N VAL A 93 0.80 -6.18 3.53
CA VAL A 93 -0.58 -6.59 3.42
C VAL A 93 -1.13 -6.08 2.10
N CYS A 94 -1.94 -6.89 1.46
CA CYS A 94 -2.56 -6.52 0.20
C CYS A 94 -3.95 -5.97 0.47
N ILE A 95 -4.25 -4.82 -0.13
CA ILE A 95 -5.62 -4.33 -0.16
C ILE A 95 -5.98 -4.08 -1.62
N ASP A 96 -7.06 -4.68 -2.07
CA ASP A 96 -7.46 -4.57 -3.47
C ASP A 96 -7.87 -3.14 -3.80
N SER A 97 -7.80 -2.81 -5.07
CA SER A 97 -8.04 -1.45 -5.54
C SER A 97 -9.49 -1.00 -5.42
N ASP A 98 -10.39 -1.89 -5.06
CA ASP A 98 -11.79 -1.56 -4.80
C ASP A 98 -12.18 -1.78 -3.34
N ASP A 99 -11.20 -2.00 -2.47
CA ASP A 99 -11.42 -2.22 -1.06
C ASP A 99 -10.99 -1.01 -0.23
N TRP A 100 -11.24 -1.08 1.06
CA TRP A 100 -10.82 -0.04 2.00
C TRP A 100 -10.55 -0.70 3.35
N MET A 101 -9.82 0.03 4.19
CA MET A 101 -9.46 -0.44 5.52
C MET A 101 -10.26 0.28 6.60
N THR A 102 -10.52 -0.42 7.70
CA THR A 102 -11.10 0.24 8.87
C THR A 102 -10.08 1.22 9.46
N PRO A 103 -10.53 2.23 10.23
CA PRO A 103 -9.62 3.28 10.70
C PRO A 103 -8.48 2.80 11.59
N THR A 104 -8.60 1.65 12.23
CA THR A 104 -7.55 1.14 13.13
C THR A 104 -6.81 -0.06 12.55
N ALA A 105 -7.02 -0.37 11.26
CA ALA A 105 -6.45 -1.59 10.69
C ALA A 105 -4.94 -1.63 10.81
N VAL A 106 -4.26 -0.53 10.47
CA VAL A 106 -2.80 -0.49 10.54
C VAL A 106 -2.34 -0.62 11.98
N GLU A 107 -2.97 0.11 12.87
CA GLU A 107 -2.62 0.05 14.28
C GLU A 107 -2.78 -1.37 14.81
N ASP A 108 -3.87 -2.04 14.45
CA ASP A 108 -4.13 -3.40 14.91
C ASP A 108 -3.10 -4.37 14.38
N ILE A 109 -2.72 -4.24 13.12
CA ILE A 109 -1.71 -5.10 12.51
C ILE A 109 -0.37 -4.92 13.21
N LEU A 110 0.03 -3.69 13.44
CA LEU A 110 1.33 -3.42 14.05
C LEU A 110 1.34 -3.81 15.51
N CYS A 111 0.24 -3.62 16.20
CA CYS A 111 0.12 -4.02 17.60
C CYS A 111 0.22 -5.54 17.74
N PHE A 112 -0.49 -6.26 16.88
CA PHE A 112 -0.41 -7.72 16.88
C PHE A 112 1.01 -8.19 16.59
N TRP A 113 1.65 -7.59 15.59
CA TRP A 113 3.01 -7.95 15.22
C TRP A 113 3.97 -7.71 16.38
N GLY A 114 3.87 -6.54 17.02
CA GLY A 114 4.74 -6.23 18.14
C GLY A 114 4.59 -7.19 19.29
N ASN A 115 3.35 -7.59 19.58
CA ASN A 115 3.09 -8.50 20.68
C ASN A 115 3.54 -9.93 20.40
N ASN A 116 3.57 -10.33 19.15
CA ASN A 116 3.89 -11.70 18.79
C ASN A 116 5.31 -11.91 18.32
N LYS A 117 5.99 -10.81 18.03
CA LYS A 117 7.34 -10.86 17.53
C LYS A 117 8.29 -11.50 18.52
N SER A 118 8.10 -11.18 19.79
CA SER A 118 8.97 -11.68 20.86
C SER A 118 8.79 -13.17 21.10
N LEU A 119 7.73 -13.76 20.59
CA LEU A 119 7.51 -15.19 20.72
C LEU A 119 8.29 -15.97 19.68
N ASN A 120 9.10 -15.28 18.92
CA ASN A 120 9.83 -15.89 17.83
C ASN A 120 8.87 -16.65 16.93
N TYR A 121 7.85 -16.00 16.59
CA TYR A 121 6.80 -16.55 15.82
C TYR A 121 7.29 -16.79 14.42
N ALA A 122 7.56 -18.01 14.11
CA ALA A 122 8.23 -18.34 12.88
C ALA A 122 7.31 -18.23 11.68
N GLY A 123 6.13 -17.97 11.89
CA GLY A 123 5.12 -17.92 10.84
C GLY A 123 5.53 -17.15 9.70
#